data_daf30c76b63748e37fe2abd28a9c0112
#
_entry.id   daf30c76b63748e37fe2abd28a9c0112
#
_cell.length_a   1.000
_cell.length_b   1.000
_cell.length_c   1.000
_cell.angle_alpha   90.00
_cell.angle_beta   90.00
_cell.angle_gamma   90.00
#
_symmetry.space_group_name_H-M   'P 1'
#
loop_
_entity.id
_entity.type
_entity.pdbx_description
1 polymer ?
#
loop_
_entity_poly.entity_id
_entity_poly.type
_entity_poly.pdbx_seq_one_letter_code
_entity_poly.pdbx_strand_id
1 'polypeptide(L)'
;LPQNNTEELQEIEMLAELPETEKVNEVTSQVNEDSNKLEDIARSWMEAFYTSKEAAASVVNYHLAEDGRRVASRYIGFGFMYNENQNPGKMIITSIVPESPASKVLAVGDEFVSVNGVRVNKVNMGKLAFRGKEGEAVRAIIKRNGKTKNISVARGVIAGSFSKEQILNNIESQDWDEWAPIDSNIIEALSKENVVYVLHWAKRKDDISELPFEAFTVTRFTFNDDRKIDRYGSLSEDRFMLEQQGFKISR
;
A
#
# COMPACT_ATOMS: atom_id res chain seq x y z
N LEU A 1 -8.92 14.84 -38.47
CA LEU A 1 -10.30 15.34 -38.34
C LEU A 1 -11.02 14.44 -37.35
N PRO A 2 -11.63 14.97 -36.29
CA PRO A 2 -12.23 14.16 -35.22
C PRO A 2 -13.65 13.73 -35.67
N GLN A 3 -13.87 12.43 -35.80
CA GLN A 3 -15.19 11.85 -36.01
C GLN A 3 -15.99 11.55 -34.73
N ASN A 4 -15.40 11.74 -33.57
CA ASN A 4 -16.04 11.37 -32.29
C ASN A 4 -17.04 12.40 -31.73
N ASN A 5 -17.12 13.60 -32.30
CA ASN A 5 -18.03 14.63 -31.77
C ASN A 5 -19.49 14.51 -32.26
N THR A 6 -19.75 13.71 -33.29
CA THR A 6 -21.09 13.63 -33.88
C THR A 6 -21.96 12.58 -33.18
N GLU A 7 -21.39 11.47 -32.74
CA GLU A 7 -22.12 10.43 -31.99
C GLU A 7 -22.48 10.89 -30.58
N GLU A 8 -21.56 11.54 -29.89
CA GLU A 8 -21.78 12.08 -28.53
C GLU A 8 -22.83 13.20 -28.51
N LEU A 9 -22.86 14.06 -29.54
CA LEU A 9 -23.88 15.08 -29.72
C LEU A 9 -25.26 14.50 -30.05
N GLN A 10 -25.32 13.41 -30.83
CA GLN A 10 -26.57 12.72 -31.13
C GLN A 10 -27.14 11.99 -29.92
N GLU A 11 -26.29 11.42 -29.06
CA GLU A 11 -26.70 10.78 -27.81
C GLU A 11 -27.24 11.79 -26.81
N ILE A 12 -26.62 12.96 -26.70
CA ILE A 12 -27.09 14.09 -25.85
C ILE A 12 -28.42 14.67 -26.35
N GLU A 13 -28.61 14.82 -27.65
CA GLU A 13 -29.87 15.29 -28.24
C GLU A 13 -31.01 14.25 -28.05
N MET A 14 -30.72 12.96 -28.18
CA MET A 14 -31.69 11.88 -27.98
C MET A 14 -32.14 11.80 -26.51
N LEU A 15 -31.20 11.96 -25.54
CA LEU A 15 -31.50 12.07 -24.12
C LEU A 15 -32.34 13.31 -23.76
N ALA A 16 -32.20 14.39 -24.51
CA ALA A 16 -33.00 15.61 -24.30
C ALA A 16 -34.48 15.46 -24.65
N GLU A 17 -34.84 14.53 -25.52
CA GLU A 17 -36.19 14.28 -25.98
C GLU A 17 -36.98 13.22 -25.15
N LEU A 18 -36.30 12.48 -24.24
CA LEU A 18 -36.95 11.47 -23.42
C LEU A 18 -37.76 12.08 -22.27
N PRO A 19 -38.88 11.46 -21.84
CA PRO A 19 -39.60 11.84 -20.61
C PRO A 19 -38.66 11.81 -19.40
N GLU A 20 -38.88 12.68 -18.41
CA GLU A 20 -38.01 12.79 -17.20
C GLU A 20 -37.80 11.44 -16.47
N THR A 21 -38.82 10.57 -16.46
CA THR A 21 -38.76 9.23 -15.86
C THR A 21 -37.85 8.27 -16.64
N GLU A 22 -37.78 8.36 -17.96
CA GLU A 22 -36.89 7.54 -18.78
C GLU A 22 -35.45 8.02 -18.69
N LYS A 23 -35.21 9.35 -18.64
CA LYS A 23 -33.88 9.92 -18.40
C LYS A 23 -33.27 9.47 -17.06
N VAL A 24 -34.07 9.47 -15.99
CA VAL A 24 -33.62 9.01 -14.67
C VAL A 24 -33.27 7.52 -14.70
N ASN A 25 -34.07 6.70 -15.37
CA ASN A 25 -33.81 5.26 -15.47
C ASN A 25 -32.56 4.95 -16.30
N GLU A 26 -32.32 5.67 -17.38
CA GLU A 26 -31.17 5.48 -18.27
C GLU A 26 -29.85 5.91 -17.58
N VAL A 27 -29.86 7.09 -16.93
CA VAL A 27 -28.73 7.55 -16.11
C VAL A 27 -28.45 6.59 -14.96
N THR A 28 -29.51 6.07 -14.28
CA THR A 28 -29.35 5.09 -13.20
C THR A 28 -28.78 3.77 -13.70
N SER A 29 -29.17 3.31 -14.91
CA SER A 29 -28.64 2.10 -15.51
C SER A 29 -27.15 2.24 -15.88
N GLN A 30 -26.75 3.35 -16.48
CA GLN A 30 -25.35 3.63 -16.81
C GLN A 30 -24.47 3.73 -15.55
N VAL A 31 -24.94 4.42 -14.51
CA VAL A 31 -24.23 4.51 -13.22
C VAL A 31 -24.04 3.12 -12.62
N ASN A 32 -25.01 2.23 -12.69
CA ASN A 32 -24.90 0.87 -12.19
C ASN A 32 -23.93 0.02 -13.01
N GLU A 33 -23.92 0.12 -14.36
CA GLU A 33 -22.97 -0.59 -15.19
C GLU A 33 -21.52 -0.13 -14.97
N ASP A 34 -21.29 1.16 -14.82
CA ASP A 34 -19.98 1.71 -14.54
C ASP A 34 -19.46 1.32 -13.14
N SER A 35 -20.34 1.30 -12.16
CA SER A 35 -20.03 0.82 -10.81
C SER A 35 -19.63 -0.65 -10.81
N ASN A 36 -20.35 -1.51 -11.52
CA ASN A 36 -20.01 -2.93 -11.66
C ASN A 36 -18.63 -3.12 -12.32
N LYS A 37 -18.29 -2.31 -13.33
CA LYS A 37 -16.95 -2.37 -13.96
C LYS A 37 -15.82 -2.01 -13.02
N LEU A 38 -16.00 -1.03 -12.12
CA LEU A 38 -15.00 -0.69 -11.11
C LEU A 38 -14.84 -1.77 -10.04
N GLU A 39 -15.95 -2.41 -9.65
CA GLU A 39 -15.93 -3.56 -8.74
C GLU A 39 -15.18 -4.75 -9.35
N ASP A 40 -15.38 -5.03 -10.65
CA ASP A 40 -14.67 -6.10 -11.37
C ASP A 40 -13.15 -5.83 -11.41
N ILE A 41 -12.74 -4.58 -11.66
CA ILE A 41 -11.32 -4.20 -11.59
C ILE A 41 -10.76 -4.43 -10.19
N ALA A 42 -11.47 -4.00 -9.15
CA ALA A 42 -11.02 -4.16 -7.77
C ALA A 42 -10.96 -5.64 -7.34
N ARG A 43 -11.91 -6.47 -7.77
CA ARG A 43 -11.88 -7.93 -7.55
C ARG A 43 -10.69 -8.58 -8.26
N SER A 44 -10.52 -8.30 -9.56
CA SER A 44 -9.40 -8.81 -10.35
C SER A 44 -8.05 -8.40 -9.77
N TRP A 45 -7.95 -7.19 -9.21
CA TRP A 45 -6.77 -6.74 -8.49
C TRP A 45 -6.46 -7.64 -7.30
N MET A 46 -7.45 -7.91 -6.45
CA MET A 46 -7.26 -8.75 -5.26
C MET A 46 -6.93 -10.21 -5.64
N GLU A 47 -7.62 -10.76 -6.64
CA GLU A 47 -7.36 -12.11 -7.16
C GLU A 47 -5.92 -12.23 -7.68
N ALA A 48 -5.45 -11.26 -8.44
CA ALA A 48 -4.10 -11.25 -8.98
C ALA A 48 -3.04 -11.26 -7.88
N PHE A 49 -3.25 -10.46 -6.82
CA PHE A 49 -2.37 -10.44 -5.65
C PHE A 49 -2.41 -11.72 -4.82
N TYR A 50 -3.40 -12.60 -5.04
CA TYR A 50 -3.49 -13.92 -4.42
C TYR A 50 -3.03 -15.06 -5.32
N THR A 51 -2.79 -14.78 -6.60
CA THR A 51 -2.48 -15.80 -7.61
C THR A 51 -0.98 -15.95 -7.87
N SER A 52 -0.27 -14.88 -8.23
CA SER A 52 1.17 -14.91 -8.51
C SER A 52 1.79 -13.52 -8.57
N LYS A 53 3.13 -13.46 -8.52
CA LYS A 53 3.89 -12.20 -8.70
C LYS A 53 3.62 -11.57 -10.05
N GLU A 54 3.60 -12.39 -11.09
CA GLU A 54 3.38 -11.95 -12.47
C GLU A 54 1.97 -11.38 -12.64
N ALA A 55 0.96 -12.03 -12.04
CA ALA A 55 -0.42 -11.53 -12.03
C ALA A 55 -0.51 -10.20 -11.26
N ALA A 56 0.10 -10.13 -10.06
CA ALA A 56 0.15 -8.91 -9.26
C ALA A 56 0.84 -7.75 -10.00
N ALA A 57 2.01 -8.00 -10.61
CA ALA A 57 2.72 -6.99 -11.41
C ALA A 57 1.89 -6.56 -12.63
N SER A 58 1.21 -7.49 -13.29
CA SER A 58 0.36 -7.21 -14.45
C SER A 58 -0.78 -6.27 -14.09
N VAL A 59 -1.54 -6.53 -13.03
CA VAL A 59 -2.66 -5.65 -12.65
C VAL A 59 -2.18 -4.28 -12.16
N VAL A 60 -1.03 -4.20 -11.49
CA VAL A 60 -0.41 -2.91 -11.12
C VAL A 60 -0.04 -2.11 -12.36
N ASN A 61 0.61 -2.74 -13.34
CA ASN A 61 0.99 -2.06 -14.58
C ASN A 61 -0.24 -1.57 -15.35
N TYR A 62 -1.29 -2.39 -15.43
CA TYR A 62 -2.46 -2.10 -16.25
C TYR A 62 -3.46 -1.18 -15.56
N HIS A 63 -3.77 -1.40 -14.28
CA HIS A 63 -4.87 -0.72 -13.59
C HIS A 63 -4.44 0.43 -12.68
N LEU A 64 -3.19 0.49 -12.19
CA LEU A 64 -2.73 1.62 -11.39
C LEU A 64 -2.35 2.79 -12.31
N ALA A 65 -2.85 3.98 -12.03
CA ALA A 65 -2.44 5.21 -12.71
C ALA A 65 -0.93 5.45 -12.54
N GLU A 66 -0.31 6.20 -13.43
CA GLU A 66 1.14 6.46 -13.36
C GLU A 66 1.54 7.20 -12.09
N ASP A 67 0.70 8.12 -11.64
CA ASP A 67 0.82 8.82 -10.35
C ASP A 67 0.05 8.14 -9.21
N GLY A 68 -0.53 6.98 -9.49
CA GLY A 68 -1.30 6.18 -8.55
C GLY A 68 -0.46 5.69 -7.36
N ARG A 69 -1.11 5.53 -6.20
CA ARG A 69 -0.41 5.27 -4.95
C ARG A 69 -1.09 4.24 -4.08
N ARG A 70 -0.28 3.38 -3.44
CA ARG A 70 -0.70 2.62 -2.27
C ARG A 70 -0.54 3.48 -1.03
N VAL A 71 -1.60 3.56 -0.21
CA VAL A 71 -1.57 4.22 1.10
C VAL A 71 -1.40 3.15 2.18
N ALA A 72 -0.33 3.24 2.95
CA ALA A 72 -0.08 2.33 4.07
C ALA A 72 -0.81 2.78 5.34
N SER A 73 -1.06 1.83 6.24
CA SER A 73 -1.54 2.13 7.59
C SER A 73 -0.58 3.07 8.31
N ARG A 74 -1.13 4.01 9.09
CA ARG A 74 -0.32 4.94 9.88
C ARG A 74 0.36 4.20 11.04
N TYR A 75 1.55 4.62 11.36
CA TYR A 75 2.29 4.11 12.52
C TYR A 75 3.13 5.20 13.17
N ILE A 76 3.54 5.00 14.42
CA ILE A 76 4.48 5.89 15.09
C ILE A 76 5.91 5.38 14.86
N GLY A 77 6.75 6.23 14.26
CA GLY A 77 8.07 5.83 13.86
C GLY A 77 8.95 6.96 13.34
N PHE A 78 9.89 6.60 12.47
CA PHE A 78 10.90 7.49 11.93
C PHE A 78 10.67 7.88 10.46
N GLY A 79 10.29 6.95 9.58
CA GLY A 79 9.83 7.23 8.20
C GLY A 79 10.91 7.16 7.12
N PHE A 80 11.57 6.02 6.97
CA PHE A 80 12.49 5.74 5.87
C PHE A 80 12.35 4.30 5.40
N MET A 81 12.97 3.99 4.25
CA MET A 81 13.10 2.64 3.72
C MET A 81 14.56 2.29 3.45
N TYR A 82 14.89 1.01 3.52
CA TYR A 82 16.17 0.43 3.14
C TYR A 82 15.91 -0.95 2.52
N ASN A 83 16.91 -1.50 1.82
CA ASN A 83 16.83 -2.82 1.24
C ASN A 83 17.94 -3.72 1.83
N GLU A 84 17.55 -4.64 2.70
CA GLU A 84 18.46 -5.56 3.37
C GLU A 84 19.08 -6.57 2.38
N ASN A 85 18.33 -6.97 1.37
CA ASN A 85 18.82 -7.94 0.36
C ASN A 85 19.96 -7.38 -0.49
N GLN A 86 19.97 -6.07 -0.74
CA GLN A 86 21.07 -5.42 -1.48
C GLN A 86 22.33 -5.27 -0.64
N ASN A 87 22.21 -5.10 0.67
CA ASN A 87 23.31 -4.85 1.59
C ASN A 87 23.11 -5.61 2.91
N PRO A 88 23.29 -6.94 2.95
CA PRO A 88 23.04 -7.74 4.14
C PRO A 88 23.82 -7.25 5.37
N GLY A 89 23.11 -7.01 6.47
CA GLY A 89 23.69 -6.51 7.72
C GLY A 89 24.00 -5.01 7.75
N LYS A 90 23.66 -4.28 6.69
CA LYS A 90 23.75 -2.82 6.62
C LYS A 90 22.37 -2.22 6.43
N MET A 91 22.20 -1.00 6.94
CA MET A 91 20.98 -0.23 6.77
C MET A 91 21.29 1.06 6.01
N ILE A 92 21.24 0.97 4.68
CA ILE A 92 21.47 2.09 3.77
C ILE A 92 20.12 2.63 3.30
N ILE A 93 19.88 3.92 3.50
CA ILE A 93 18.61 4.56 3.18
C ILE A 93 18.40 4.59 1.66
N THR A 94 17.32 3.97 1.20
CA THR A 94 16.91 3.96 -0.21
C THR A 94 15.79 4.95 -0.51
N SER A 95 14.95 5.27 0.50
CA SER A 95 13.86 6.23 0.37
C SER A 95 13.51 6.85 1.72
N ILE A 96 12.96 8.05 1.70
CA ILE A 96 12.49 8.78 2.89
C ILE A 96 11.05 9.17 2.68
N VAL A 97 10.21 8.88 3.69
CA VAL A 97 8.80 9.29 3.67
C VAL A 97 8.75 10.82 3.79
N PRO A 98 8.10 11.53 2.87
CA PRO A 98 7.95 12.97 2.95
C PRO A 98 7.33 13.41 4.27
N GLU A 99 7.75 14.58 4.79
CA GLU A 99 7.26 15.18 6.04
C GLU A 99 7.45 14.34 7.31
N SER A 100 8.10 13.16 7.19
CA SER A 100 8.42 12.31 8.34
C SER A 100 9.53 12.89 9.22
N PRO A 101 9.70 12.41 10.48
CA PRO A 101 10.87 12.74 11.29
C PRO A 101 12.20 12.50 10.59
N ALA A 102 12.31 11.42 9.81
CA ALA A 102 13.51 11.09 9.03
C ALA A 102 13.86 12.17 8.00
N SER A 103 12.86 12.78 7.35
CA SER A 103 13.09 13.80 6.32
C SER A 103 13.83 15.04 6.83
N LYS A 104 13.81 15.28 8.15
CA LYS A 104 14.49 16.41 8.80
C LYS A 104 16.00 16.19 8.98
N VAL A 105 16.45 14.94 8.99
CA VAL A 105 17.84 14.59 9.42
C VAL A 105 18.56 13.63 8.48
N LEU A 106 17.84 12.82 7.70
CA LEU A 106 18.39 11.83 6.79
C LEU A 106 18.43 12.30 5.34
N ALA A 107 19.29 11.65 4.57
CA ALA A 107 19.32 11.70 3.11
C ALA A 107 19.40 10.27 2.56
N VAL A 108 18.94 10.07 1.32
CA VAL A 108 19.14 8.81 0.59
C VAL A 108 20.65 8.55 0.48
N GLY A 109 21.08 7.31 0.71
CA GLY A 109 22.47 6.89 0.76
C GLY A 109 23.13 7.00 2.12
N ASP A 110 22.48 7.57 3.15
CA ASP A 110 22.98 7.49 4.52
C ASP A 110 22.99 6.03 4.99
N GLU A 111 24.06 5.65 5.72
CA GLU A 111 24.18 4.33 6.34
C GLU A 111 24.05 4.46 7.86
N PHE A 112 23.13 3.74 8.49
CA PHE A 112 23.06 3.68 9.95
C PHE A 112 24.20 2.84 10.52
N VAL A 113 24.91 3.39 11.49
CA VAL A 113 25.99 2.72 12.24
C VAL A 113 25.47 2.17 13.57
N SER A 114 24.66 2.97 14.28
CA SER A 114 24.00 2.57 15.50
C SER A 114 22.69 3.34 15.70
N VAL A 115 21.73 2.73 16.42
CA VAL A 115 20.43 3.30 16.76
C VAL A 115 20.16 3.07 18.24
N ASN A 116 19.93 4.14 19.01
CA ASN A 116 19.72 4.11 20.46
C ASN A 116 20.79 3.27 21.20
N GLY A 117 22.04 3.36 20.77
CA GLY A 117 23.18 2.62 21.34
C GLY A 117 23.34 1.19 20.78
N VAL A 118 22.39 0.68 20.00
CA VAL A 118 22.48 -0.66 19.38
C VAL A 118 23.19 -0.55 18.04
N ARG A 119 24.27 -1.31 17.85
CA ARG A 119 25.03 -1.34 16.61
C ARG A 119 24.22 -2.02 15.49
N VAL A 120 24.23 -1.41 14.31
CA VAL A 120 23.61 -1.99 13.11
C VAL A 120 24.50 -3.11 12.59
N ASN A 121 23.95 -4.31 12.52
CA ASN A 121 24.53 -5.51 11.92
C ASN A 121 23.42 -6.56 11.75
N LYS A 122 23.69 -7.64 11.02
CA LYS A 122 22.71 -8.70 10.73
C LYS A 122 22.01 -9.25 11.99
N VAL A 123 22.73 -9.41 13.12
CA VAL A 123 22.18 -9.98 14.37
C VAL A 123 21.27 -9.01 15.11
N ASN A 124 21.47 -7.72 14.94
CA ASN A 124 20.78 -6.68 15.70
C ASN A 124 19.65 -5.98 14.91
N MET A 125 19.40 -6.33 13.63
CA MET A 125 18.38 -5.66 12.80
C MET A 125 17.01 -5.60 13.49
N GLY A 126 16.53 -6.69 14.05
CA GLY A 126 15.25 -6.76 14.76
C GLY A 126 15.23 -6.02 16.12
N LYS A 127 16.39 -5.57 16.62
CA LYS A 127 16.50 -4.84 17.91
C LYS A 127 16.55 -3.32 17.74
N LEU A 128 16.56 -2.83 16.51
CA LEU A 128 16.68 -1.40 16.21
C LEU A 128 15.34 -0.68 16.44
N ALA A 129 15.26 0.15 17.47
CA ALA A 129 14.02 0.76 17.92
C ALA A 129 13.68 2.06 17.17
N PHE A 130 13.28 1.96 15.91
CA PHE A 130 12.73 3.08 15.14
C PHE A 130 11.26 3.35 15.45
N ARG A 131 10.49 2.34 15.84
CA ARG A 131 9.11 2.44 16.32
C ARG A 131 9.09 2.63 17.83
N GLY A 132 8.01 3.17 18.37
CA GLY A 132 7.84 3.38 19.80
C GLY A 132 6.80 4.47 20.09
N LYS A 133 6.91 5.15 21.22
CA LYS A 133 5.98 6.22 21.59
C LYS A 133 6.25 7.49 20.78
N GLU A 134 5.18 8.19 20.42
CA GLU A 134 5.28 9.52 19.82
C GLU A 134 6.02 10.49 20.73
N GLY A 135 6.86 11.34 20.16
CA GLY A 135 7.67 12.31 20.88
C GLY A 135 8.96 11.76 21.49
N GLU A 136 9.12 10.44 21.66
CA GLU A 136 10.40 9.88 22.11
C GLU A 136 11.48 10.00 21.02
N ALA A 137 12.68 10.41 21.43
CA ALA A 137 13.79 10.60 20.51
C ALA A 137 14.39 9.27 20.01
N VAL A 138 14.62 9.18 18.71
CA VAL A 138 15.57 8.23 18.11
C VAL A 138 16.93 8.91 18.05
N ARG A 139 17.93 8.35 18.71
CA ARG A 139 19.32 8.78 18.67
C ARG A 139 20.11 7.81 17.81
N ALA A 140 20.77 8.30 16.78
CA ALA A 140 21.51 7.42 15.89
C ALA A 140 22.84 8.04 15.46
N ILE A 141 23.76 7.15 15.10
CA ILE A 141 24.98 7.49 14.42
C ILE A 141 24.82 7.02 12.98
N ILE A 142 24.98 7.94 12.03
CA ILE A 142 24.94 7.65 10.60
C ILE A 142 26.29 7.95 9.93
N LYS A 143 26.53 7.34 8.78
CA LYS A 143 27.65 7.65 7.90
C LYS A 143 27.09 8.30 6.63
N ARG A 144 27.51 9.53 6.35
CA ARG A 144 27.17 10.30 5.15
C ARG A 144 28.44 10.72 4.44
N ASN A 145 28.60 10.32 3.17
CA ASN A 145 29.81 10.64 2.38
C ASN A 145 31.12 10.30 3.12
N GLY A 146 31.15 9.12 3.74
CA GLY A 146 32.32 8.63 4.50
C GLY A 146 32.51 9.25 5.90
N LYS A 147 31.77 10.28 6.27
CA LYS A 147 31.85 10.97 7.56
C LYS A 147 30.75 10.52 8.51
N THR A 148 31.10 10.29 9.76
CA THR A 148 30.16 9.97 10.84
C THR A 148 29.42 11.20 11.35
N LYS A 149 28.11 11.09 11.55
CA LYS A 149 27.25 12.16 12.06
C LYS A 149 26.30 11.61 13.12
N ASN A 150 26.17 12.30 14.24
CA ASN A 150 25.14 12.02 15.24
C ASN A 150 23.84 12.73 14.85
N ILE A 151 22.74 12.02 14.98
CA ILE A 151 21.40 12.56 14.78
C ILE A 151 20.51 12.22 15.97
N SER A 152 19.54 13.11 16.24
CA SER A 152 18.50 12.88 17.25
C SER A 152 17.24 13.57 16.79
N VAL A 153 16.16 12.81 16.69
CA VAL A 153 14.85 13.34 16.28
C VAL A 153 13.72 12.57 16.95
N ALA A 154 12.68 13.26 17.37
CA ALA A 154 11.50 12.65 17.96
C ALA A 154 10.72 11.81 16.93
N ARG A 155 10.20 10.65 17.35
CA ARG A 155 9.26 9.87 16.54
C ARG A 155 7.97 10.65 16.33
N GLY A 156 7.36 10.44 15.18
CA GLY A 156 6.07 11.04 14.83
C GLY A 156 5.17 10.05 14.11
N VAL A 157 3.96 10.49 13.81
CA VAL A 157 3.01 9.71 13.00
C VAL A 157 3.51 9.69 11.55
N ILE A 158 3.67 8.50 11.01
CA ILE A 158 4.05 8.26 9.63
C ILE A 158 2.82 7.80 8.84
N ALA A 159 2.53 8.50 7.74
CA ALA A 159 1.55 8.11 6.76
C ALA A 159 2.30 7.74 5.46
N GLY A 160 2.70 6.49 5.35
CA GLY A 160 3.45 6.02 4.19
C GLY A 160 2.59 6.00 2.92
N SER A 161 3.16 6.37 1.79
CA SER A 161 2.58 6.10 0.49
C SER A 161 3.67 5.59 -0.46
N PHE A 162 3.30 4.65 -1.34
CA PHE A 162 4.20 3.99 -2.27
C PHE A 162 3.77 4.31 -3.69
N SER A 163 4.72 4.74 -4.52
CA SER A 163 4.50 4.96 -5.95
C SER A 163 4.33 3.63 -6.70
N LYS A 164 3.83 3.68 -7.93
CA LYS A 164 3.73 2.54 -8.83
C LYS A 164 5.07 1.79 -8.97
N GLU A 165 6.16 2.53 -9.19
CA GLU A 165 7.52 1.96 -9.26
C GLU A 165 7.91 1.23 -7.97
N GLN A 166 7.67 1.84 -6.79
CA GLN A 166 7.98 1.22 -5.51
C GLN A 166 7.15 -0.06 -5.25
N ILE A 167 5.89 -0.07 -5.68
CA ILE A 167 5.01 -1.25 -5.57
C ILE A 167 5.54 -2.38 -6.45
N LEU A 168 5.90 -2.09 -7.71
CA LEU A 168 6.46 -3.07 -8.63
C LEU A 168 7.81 -3.63 -8.14
N ASN A 169 8.69 -2.77 -7.65
CA ASN A 169 9.97 -3.18 -7.06
C ASN A 169 9.76 -4.07 -5.83
N ASN A 170 8.76 -3.78 -4.99
CA ASN A 170 8.42 -4.62 -3.85
C ASN A 170 7.91 -6.01 -4.29
N ILE A 171 7.02 -6.07 -5.29
CA ILE A 171 6.53 -7.34 -5.83
C ILE A 171 7.70 -8.17 -6.37
N GLU A 172 8.62 -7.56 -7.12
CA GLU A 172 9.77 -8.26 -7.71
C GLU A 172 10.74 -8.80 -6.64
N SER A 173 11.00 -8.02 -5.59
CA SER A 173 11.98 -8.35 -4.56
C SER A 173 11.52 -9.34 -3.51
N GLN A 174 10.22 -9.62 -3.40
CA GLN A 174 9.67 -10.55 -2.40
C GLN A 174 9.68 -11.98 -2.89
N ASP A 175 9.88 -12.93 -1.97
CA ASP A 175 9.63 -14.34 -2.24
C ASP A 175 8.12 -14.60 -2.23
N TRP A 176 7.60 -15.14 -3.34
CA TRP A 176 6.18 -15.43 -3.46
C TRP A 176 5.74 -16.53 -2.49
N ASP A 177 6.55 -17.56 -2.30
CA ASP A 177 6.22 -18.71 -1.43
C ASP A 177 6.09 -18.26 0.04
N GLU A 178 6.81 -17.21 0.46
CA GLU A 178 6.68 -16.61 1.79
C GLU A 178 5.44 -15.71 1.91
N TRP A 179 5.06 -15.07 0.81
CA TRP A 179 4.03 -14.04 0.80
C TRP A 179 2.64 -14.55 0.36
N ALA A 180 2.57 -15.61 -0.45
CA ALA A 180 1.32 -16.15 -0.98
C ALA A 180 0.39 -16.62 0.16
N PRO A 181 -0.92 -16.38 0.07
CA PRO A 181 -1.86 -16.92 1.04
C PRO A 181 -1.95 -18.44 0.92
N ILE A 182 -2.10 -19.13 2.07
CA ILE A 182 -2.42 -20.55 2.11
C ILE A 182 -3.84 -20.79 1.60
N ASP A 183 -4.74 -19.85 1.91
CA ASP A 183 -6.12 -19.83 1.47
C ASP A 183 -6.64 -18.38 1.45
N SER A 184 -7.59 -18.07 0.57
CA SER A 184 -8.13 -16.72 0.45
C SER A 184 -9.51 -16.72 -0.19
N ASN A 185 -10.32 -15.70 0.14
CA ASN A 185 -11.62 -15.48 -0.45
C ASN A 185 -11.95 -14.00 -0.55
N ILE A 186 -12.47 -13.57 -1.70
CA ILE A 186 -13.09 -12.25 -1.88
C ILE A 186 -14.56 -12.36 -1.56
N ILE A 187 -14.97 -11.79 -0.44
CA ILE A 187 -16.32 -11.96 0.11
C ILE A 187 -17.30 -11.02 -0.58
N GLU A 188 -16.96 -9.73 -0.62
CA GLU A 188 -17.86 -8.70 -1.11
C GLU A 188 -17.09 -7.56 -1.74
N ALA A 189 -17.65 -6.95 -2.78
CA ALA A 189 -17.22 -5.65 -3.29
C ALA A 189 -18.43 -4.73 -3.40
N LEU A 190 -18.27 -3.50 -2.92
CA LEU A 190 -19.30 -2.46 -2.93
C LEU A 190 -18.70 -1.18 -3.49
N SER A 191 -19.43 -0.54 -4.40
CA SER A 191 -19.02 0.73 -4.99
C SER A 191 -19.97 1.86 -4.66
N LYS A 192 -19.40 3.06 -4.62
CA LYS A 192 -20.13 4.31 -4.60
C LYS A 192 -19.32 5.35 -5.37
N GLU A 193 -19.90 5.86 -6.46
CA GLU A 193 -19.19 6.78 -7.35
C GLU A 193 -17.88 6.14 -7.86
N ASN A 194 -16.76 6.81 -7.73
CA ASN A 194 -15.43 6.33 -8.11
C ASN A 194 -14.68 5.59 -6.97
N VAL A 195 -15.37 5.13 -5.95
CA VAL A 195 -14.78 4.41 -4.81
C VAL A 195 -15.31 2.99 -4.74
N VAL A 196 -14.43 2.01 -4.58
CA VAL A 196 -14.78 0.61 -4.34
C VAL A 196 -14.17 0.15 -3.02
N TYR A 197 -14.95 -0.58 -2.22
CA TYR A 197 -14.50 -1.32 -1.05
C TYR A 197 -14.60 -2.82 -1.32
N VAL A 198 -13.54 -3.54 -1.04
CA VAL A 198 -13.49 -5.01 -1.16
C VAL A 198 -13.24 -5.59 0.21
N LEU A 199 -14.19 -6.38 0.72
CA LEU A 199 -14.01 -7.22 1.89
C LEU A 199 -13.44 -8.56 1.44
N HIS A 200 -12.30 -8.94 1.96
CA HIS A 200 -11.63 -10.20 1.66
C HIS A 200 -11.02 -10.80 2.92
N TRP A 201 -10.80 -12.11 2.86
CA TRP A 201 -10.16 -12.88 3.91
C TRP A 201 -8.97 -13.63 3.32
N ALA A 202 -7.90 -13.76 4.11
CA ALA A 202 -6.76 -14.57 3.74
C ALA A 202 -6.15 -15.25 4.96
N LYS A 203 -5.70 -16.48 4.75
CA LYS A 203 -4.90 -17.26 5.69
C LYS A 203 -3.46 -17.32 5.19
N ARG A 204 -2.52 -17.01 6.06
CA ARG A 204 -1.09 -16.94 5.75
C ARG A 204 -0.28 -17.66 6.81
N LYS A 205 1.01 -17.83 6.57
CA LYS A 205 2.00 -18.27 7.54
C LYS A 205 2.90 -17.08 7.88
N ASP A 206 3.18 -16.89 9.15
CA ASP A 206 4.16 -15.89 9.60
C ASP A 206 5.58 -16.43 9.40
N ASP A 207 6.42 -15.66 8.74
CA ASP A 207 7.79 -16.05 8.34
C ASP A 207 8.76 -16.14 9.55
N ILE A 208 8.42 -15.50 10.67
CA ILE A 208 9.27 -15.50 11.88
C ILE A 208 8.84 -16.60 12.86
N SER A 209 7.55 -16.65 13.21
CA SER A 209 7.00 -17.60 14.18
C SER A 209 6.61 -18.93 13.55
N GLU A 210 6.51 -19.00 12.22
CA GLU A 210 5.97 -20.11 11.43
C GLU A 210 4.51 -20.47 11.75
N LEU A 211 3.83 -19.69 12.58
CA LEU A 211 2.44 -19.90 12.94
C LEU A 211 1.50 -19.46 11.82
N PRO A 212 0.43 -20.22 11.56
CA PRO A 212 -0.62 -19.76 10.67
C PRO A 212 -1.42 -18.63 11.35
N PHE A 213 -1.79 -17.64 10.56
CA PHE A 213 -2.71 -16.59 10.97
C PHE A 213 -3.69 -16.28 9.85
N GLU A 214 -4.84 -15.74 10.21
CA GLU A 214 -5.87 -15.30 9.25
C GLU A 214 -6.44 -13.97 9.66
N ALA A 215 -6.97 -13.23 8.68
CA ALA A 215 -7.64 -11.96 8.95
C ALA A 215 -8.64 -11.60 7.85
N PHE A 216 -9.70 -10.92 8.25
CA PHE A 216 -10.50 -10.11 7.35
C PHE A 216 -9.82 -8.77 7.10
N THR A 217 -9.91 -8.33 5.87
CA THR A 217 -9.32 -7.06 5.42
C THR A 217 -10.31 -6.33 4.53
N VAL A 218 -10.42 -5.03 4.71
CA VAL A 218 -11.14 -4.15 3.77
C VAL A 218 -10.10 -3.35 3.00
N THR A 219 -10.10 -3.50 1.68
CA THR A 219 -9.29 -2.67 0.78
C THR A 219 -10.18 -1.64 0.10
N ARG A 220 -9.81 -0.37 0.22
CA ARG A 220 -10.47 0.75 -0.44
C ARG A 220 -9.68 1.16 -1.66
N PHE A 221 -10.36 1.26 -2.79
CA PHE A 221 -9.84 1.78 -4.05
C PHE A 221 -10.52 3.11 -4.39
N THR A 222 -9.77 4.05 -4.95
CA THR A 222 -10.29 5.26 -5.59
C THR A 222 -9.86 5.22 -7.05
N PHE A 223 -10.75 5.54 -7.96
CA PHE A 223 -10.50 5.54 -9.39
C PHE A 223 -10.52 6.96 -9.95
N ASN A 224 -9.69 7.23 -10.96
CA ASN A 224 -9.74 8.44 -11.74
C ASN A 224 -10.74 8.31 -12.91
N ASP A 225 -10.89 9.38 -13.71
CA ASP A 225 -11.82 9.43 -14.85
C ASP A 225 -11.48 8.40 -15.94
N ASP A 226 -10.19 7.98 -16.07
CA ASP A 226 -9.74 6.92 -16.98
C ASP A 226 -9.97 5.51 -16.42
N ARG A 227 -10.72 5.36 -15.31
CA ARG A 227 -10.95 4.11 -14.59
C ARG A 227 -9.67 3.40 -14.16
N LYS A 228 -8.59 4.15 -13.95
CA LYS A 228 -7.36 3.65 -13.31
C LYS A 228 -7.44 3.89 -11.81
N ILE A 229 -6.83 3.00 -11.05
CA ILE A 229 -6.71 3.16 -9.60
C ILE A 229 -5.79 4.34 -9.32
N ASP A 230 -6.35 5.40 -8.71
CA ASP A 230 -5.59 6.56 -8.24
C ASP A 230 -4.94 6.26 -6.88
N ARG A 231 -5.71 5.67 -5.97
CA ARG A 231 -5.23 5.29 -4.63
C ARG A 231 -5.88 4.01 -4.15
N TYR A 232 -5.11 3.23 -3.39
CA TYR A 232 -5.66 2.11 -2.64
C TYR A 232 -4.94 1.94 -1.30
N GLY A 233 -5.65 1.37 -0.34
CA GLY A 233 -5.12 1.08 0.99
C GLY A 233 -6.05 0.15 1.75
N SER A 234 -5.51 -0.57 2.72
CA SER A 234 -6.23 -1.62 3.43
C SER A 234 -6.24 -1.40 4.94
N LEU A 235 -7.30 -1.87 5.58
CA LEU A 235 -7.44 -1.99 7.02
C LEU A 235 -7.74 -3.46 7.34
N SER A 236 -6.98 -4.02 8.29
CA SER A 236 -7.07 -5.42 8.69
C SER A 236 -7.33 -5.56 10.19
N GLU A 237 -7.59 -6.77 10.63
CA GLU A 237 -7.71 -7.17 12.04
C GLU A 237 -6.32 -7.30 12.69
N ASP A 238 -5.53 -6.21 12.68
CA ASP A 238 -4.11 -6.20 13.06
C ASP A 238 -3.86 -6.79 14.46
N ARG A 239 -4.72 -6.48 15.43
CA ARG A 239 -4.60 -7.03 16.78
C ARG A 239 -4.81 -8.54 16.81
N PHE A 240 -5.83 -9.03 16.13
CA PHE A 240 -6.13 -10.45 16.06
C PHE A 240 -5.01 -11.24 15.36
N MET A 241 -4.44 -10.67 14.29
CA MET A 241 -3.28 -11.23 13.62
C MET A 241 -2.08 -11.37 14.56
N LEU A 242 -1.74 -10.32 15.32
CA LEU A 242 -0.63 -10.35 16.28
C LEU A 242 -0.85 -11.38 17.38
N GLU A 243 -2.08 -11.51 17.91
CA GLU A 243 -2.42 -12.51 18.94
C GLU A 243 -2.23 -13.94 18.42
N GLN A 244 -2.62 -14.22 17.16
CA GLN A 244 -2.41 -15.53 16.51
C GLN A 244 -0.91 -15.85 16.32
N GLN A 245 -0.09 -14.86 16.03
CA GLN A 245 1.37 -14.96 15.90
C GLN A 245 2.10 -15.08 17.25
N GLY A 246 1.37 -15.13 18.36
CA GLY A 246 1.92 -15.29 19.72
C GLY A 246 2.36 -14.01 20.40
N PHE A 247 2.09 -12.84 19.82
CA PHE A 247 2.37 -11.55 20.48
C PHE A 247 1.41 -11.32 21.65
N LYS A 248 1.97 -10.86 22.78
CA LYS A 248 1.18 -10.42 23.93
C LYS A 248 1.08 -8.91 23.94
N ILE A 249 -0.14 -8.39 23.85
CA ILE A 249 -0.40 -6.97 23.95
C ILE A 249 -0.59 -6.64 25.43
N SER A 250 0.37 -5.93 26.03
CA SER A 250 0.32 -5.47 27.40
C SER A 250 0.23 -3.94 27.48
N ARG A 251 -0.39 -3.44 28.55
CA ARG A 251 -0.38 -2.01 28.90
C ARG A 251 0.84 -1.65 29.74
#